data_ed8088fccb7ed521ac2e497adc1ee78b
#
_entry.id   ed8088fccb7ed521ac2e497adc1ee78b
#
_cell.length_a   1.000
_cell.length_b   1.000
_cell.length_c   1.000
_cell.angle_alpha   90.00
_cell.angle_beta   90.00
_cell.angle_gamma   90.00
#
_symmetry.space_group_name_H-M   'P 1'
#
loop_
_entity.id
_entity.type
_entity.pdbx_description
1 polymer ?
#
loop_
_entity_poly.entity_id
_entity_poly.type
_entity_poly.pdbx_seq_one_letter_code
_entity_poly.pdbx_strand_id
1 'polypeptide(L)'
;MAFTPFDLTGKVALVTGGNGGIGLGMAEGLAAAGAKVAIWGQNPAKNAAAQKTLEALGGEVLVQAVDVTSEQAVSDALAEVIGRFGRLDFCAANAGVGGGAPFHEQTTEGWRRVMTVNLDAVFWTFREAARHMIDRAGAGDPGGSLLVTSSTSAIHGAPANEAYAASKTAVLGLIRGLAVEYARYGIRANAILPGWITSDMTAPLQGWDKFNEKVIGRVPMRRWGDRQDFSGIAVYLASDASRFHTGDSMVIDGGYTIY
;
A
#
# COMPACT_ATOMS: atom_id res chain seq x y z
N MET A 1 24.87 22.58 -2.14
CA MET A 1 24.49 21.26 -1.58
C MET A 1 23.41 20.66 -2.49
N ALA A 2 23.48 19.38 -2.81
CA ALA A 2 22.43 18.72 -3.57
C ALA A 2 21.14 18.64 -2.73
N PHE A 3 19.97 18.80 -3.35
CA PHE A 3 18.68 18.62 -2.70
C PHE A 3 18.38 17.11 -2.63
N THR A 4 18.54 16.50 -1.45
CA THR A 4 18.47 15.04 -1.27
C THR A 4 17.32 14.53 -0.38
N PRO A 5 16.22 15.31 -0.16
CA PRO A 5 15.19 14.84 0.78
C PRO A 5 14.41 13.61 0.30
N PHE A 6 14.55 13.20 -0.96
CA PHE A 6 13.96 11.99 -1.54
C PHE A 6 14.91 10.79 -1.57
N ASP A 7 16.16 10.95 -1.11
CA ASP A 7 17.12 9.85 -1.01
C ASP A 7 16.68 8.86 0.09
N LEU A 8 16.59 7.59 -0.28
CA LEU A 8 16.22 6.50 0.62
C LEU A 8 17.39 5.56 0.91
N THR A 9 18.62 5.97 0.60
CA THR A 9 19.83 5.19 0.89
C THR A 9 19.89 4.86 2.40
N GLY A 10 20.06 3.58 2.73
CA GLY A 10 20.06 3.09 4.11
C GLY A 10 18.70 2.89 4.75
N LYS A 11 17.59 3.23 4.07
CA LYS A 11 16.23 2.94 4.50
C LYS A 11 15.79 1.54 4.06
N VAL A 12 14.87 0.97 4.81
CA VAL A 12 14.24 -0.32 4.51
C VAL A 12 12.73 -0.12 4.36
N ALA A 13 12.19 -0.60 3.26
CA ALA A 13 10.78 -0.51 2.93
C ALA A 13 10.15 -1.90 2.79
N LEU A 14 8.94 -2.08 3.34
CA LEU A 14 8.10 -3.25 3.14
C LEU A 14 6.84 -2.86 2.36
N VAL A 15 6.49 -3.65 1.33
CA VAL A 15 5.24 -3.47 0.57
C VAL A 15 4.47 -4.80 0.52
N THR A 16 3.31 -4.86 1.16
CA THR A 16 2.42 -6.02 1.03
C THR A 16 1.69 -5.97 -0.32
N GLY A 17 1.53 -7.11 -0.99
CA GLY A 17 1.04 -7.14 -2.38
C GLY A 17 2.00 -6.45 -3.35
N GLY A 18 3.31 -6.44 -3.03
CA GLY A 18 4.36 -5.77 -3.81
C GLY A 18 4.78 -6.50 -5.08
N ASN A 19 4.15 -7.63 -5.41
CA ASN A 19 4.47 -8.44 -6.59
C ASN A 19 3.62 -8.11 -7.83
N GLY A 20 2.84 -7.02 -7.81
CA GLY A 20 2.03 -6.60 -8.94
C GLY A 20 1.31 -5.27 -8.71
N GLY A 21 0.72 -4.72 -9.77
CA GLY A 21 -0.10 -3.51 -9.72
C GLY A 21 0.55 -2.35 -8.98
N ILE A 22 -0.25 -1.63 -8.19
CA ILE A 22 0.18 -0.46 -7.40
C ILE A 22 1.35 -0.79 -6.48
N GLY A 23 1.30 -1.96 -5.79
CA GLY A 23 2.36 -2.36 -4.87
C GLY A 23 3.71 -2.52 -5.54
N LEU A 24 3.76 -3.12 -6.73
CA LEU A 24 5.02 -3.22 -7.49
C LEU A 24 5.53 -1.84 -7.93
N GLY A 25 4.65 -0.96 -8.41
CA GLY A 25 5.04 0.41 -8.77
C GLY A 25 5.63 1.19 -7.58
N MET A 26 5.04 1.05 -6.38
CA MET A 26 5.62 1.61 -5.16
C MET A 26 7.00 1.00 -4.86
N ALA A 27 7.13 -0.33 -4.92
CA ALA A 27 8.39 -1.02 -4.67
C ALA A 27 9.49 -0.61 -5.66
N GLU A 28 9.15 -0.46 -6.95
CA GLU A 28 10.06 0.04 -7.99
C GLU A 28 10.57 1.45 -7.66
N GLY A 29 9.68 2.38 -7.29
CA GLY A 29 10.06 3.74 -6.90
C GLY A 29 10.98 3.76 -5.68
N LEU A 30 10.64 2.99 -4.64
CA LEU A 30 11.43 2.89 -3.41
C LEU A 30 12.83 2.32 -3.67
N ALA A 31 12.94 1.24 -4.48
CA ALA A 31 14.22 0.65 -4.86
C ALA A 31 15.07 1.63 -5.70
N ALA A 32 14.46 2.29 -6.69
CA ALA A 32 15.15 3.29 -7.53
C ALA A 32 15.64 4.50 -6.73
N ALA A 33 14.99 4.84 -5.61
CA ALA A 33 15.40 5.89 -4.69
C ALA A 33 16.45 5.43 -3.65
N GLY A 34 16.93 4.17 -3.73
CA GLY A 34 18.02 3.65 -2.90
C GLY A 34 17.60 2.85 -1.66
N ALA A 35 16.30 2.60 -1.46
CA ALA A 35 15.85 1.76 -0.35
C ALA A 35 16.18 0.28 -0.57
N LYS A 36 16.43 -0.46 0.52
CA LYS A 36 16.28 -1.91 0.53
C LYS A 36 14.80 -2.24 0.60
N VAL A 37 14.34 -3.16 -0.23
CA VAL A 37 12.90 -3.42 -0.40
C VAL A 37 12.55 -4.86 -0.06
N ALA A 38 11.59 -5.03 0.86
CA ALA A 38 10.88 -6.28 1.06
C ALA A 38 9.52 -6.22 0.38
N ILE A 39 9.13 -7.27 -0.30
CA ILE A 39 7.78 -7.41 -0.85
C ILE A 39 7.14 -8.72 -0.41
N TRP A 40 5.84 -8.67 -0.11
CA TRP A 40 5.04 -9.85 0.16
C TRP A 40 4.05 -10.11 -0.97
N GLY A 41 3.91 -11.38 -1.35
CA GLY A 41 2.92 -11.82 -2.33
C GLY A 41 2.74 -13.33 -2.28
N GLN A 42 1.56 -13.84 -2.62
CA GLN A 42 1.26 -15.27 -2.56
C GLN A 42 1.63 -16.03 -3.85
N ASN A 43 1.65 -15.35 -5.01
CA ASN A 43 1.88 -16.02 -6.29
C ASN A 43 3.38 -16.14 -6.59
N PRO A 44 3.94 -17.39 -6.65
CA PRO A 44 5.38 -17.59 -6.84
C PRO A 44 5.92 -17.05 -8.16
N ALA A 45 5.17 -17.17 -9.26
CA ALA A 45 5.62 -16.69 -10.56
C ALA A 45 5.68 -15.15 -10.59
N LYS A 46 4.70 -14.46 -9.99
CA LYS A 46 4.71 -13.00 -9.85
C LYS A 46 5.82 -12.55 -8.91
N ASN A 47 6.05 -13.28 -7.81
CA ASN A 47 7.14 -13.01 -6.88
C ASN A 47 8.50 -13.05 -7.58
N ALA A 48 8.77 -14.09 -8.38
CA ALA A 48 10.01 -14.22 -9.14
C ALA A 48 10.19 -13.11 -10.19
N ALA A 49 9.10 -12.74 -10.89
CA ALA A 49 9.13 -11.66 -11.88
C ALA A 49 9.39 -10.29 -11.20
N ALA A 50 8.72 -10.01 -10.07
CA ALA A 50 8.93 -8.80 -9.29
C ALA A 50 10.34 -8.71 -8.72
N GLN A 51 10.87 -9.82 -8.19
CA GLN A 51 12.24 -9.90 -7.70
C GLN A 51 13.23 -9.48 -8.79
N LYS A 52 13.14 -10.08 -9.97
CA LYS A 52 14.01 -9.74 -11.11
C LYS A 52 13.93 -8.25 -11.49
N THR A 53 12.71 -7.70 -11.48
CA THR A 53 12.50 -6.28 -11.79
C THR A 53 13.16 -5.38 -10.76
N LEU A 54 13.01 -5.68 -9.47
CA LEU A 54 13.54 -4.86 -8.39
C LEU A 54 15.07 -4.98 -8.26
N GLU A 55 15.63 -6.18 -8.42
CA GLU A 55 17.09 -6.40 -8.42
C GLU A 55 17.78 -5.65 -9.56
N ALA A 56 17.14 -5.51 -10.72
CA ALA A 56 17.66 -4.74 -11.85
C ALA A 56 17.81 -3.22 -11.54
N LEU A 57 17.16 -2.72 -10.48
CA LEU A 57 17.30 -1.35 -9.99
C LEU A 57 18.50 -1.16 -9.04
N GLY A 58 19.23 -2.23 -8.71
CA GLY A 58 20.49 -2.19 -7.97
C GLY A 58 20.37 -2.23 -6.46
N GLY A 59 19.15 -2.39 -5.89
CA GLY A 59 18.91 -2.48 -4.45
C GLY A 59 18.94 -3.91 -3.90
N GLU A 60 19.06 -4.02 -2.57
CA GLU A 60 18.82 -5.29 -1.89
C GLU A 60 17.31 -5.58 -1.83
N VAL A 61 16.91 -6.78 -2.24
CA VAL A 61 15.51 -7.19 -2.31
C VAL A 61 15.28 -8.45 -1.49
N LEU A 62 14.17 -8.48 -0.73
CA LEU A 62 13.64 -9.67 -0.06
C LEU A 62 12.22 -9.94 -0.56
N VAL A 63 11.99 -11.12 -1.11
CA VAL A 63 10.66 -11.52 -1.60
C VAL A 63 10.16 -12.70 -0.77
N GLN A 64 9.00 -12.52 -0.14
CA GLN A 64 8.41 -13.53 0.75
C GLN A 64 7.02 -13.94 0.26
N ALA A 65 6.74 -15.25 0.32
CA ALA A 65 5.41 -15.79 0.09
C ALA A 65 4.62 -15.73 1.40
N VAL A 66 3.79 -14.68 1.58
CA VAL A 66 3.06 -14.43 2.82
C VAL A 66 1.56 -14.42 2.57
N ASP A 67 0.83 -15.20 3.36
CA ASP A 67 -0.61 -15.08 3.47
C ASP A 67 -0.94 -14.03 4.55
N VAL A 68 -1.32 -12.84 4.11
CA VAL A 68 -1.65 -11.73 5.01
C VAL A 68 -2.93 -11.97 5.83
N THR A 69 -3.70 -13.02 5.53
CA THR A 69 -4.87 -13.42 6.34
C THR A 69 -4.50 -14.23 7.59
N SER A 70 -3.23 -14.55 7.75
CA SER A 70 -2.69 -15.20 8.95
C SER A 70 -1.87 -14.21 9.76
N GLU A 71 -2.37 -13.85 10.94
CA GLU A 71 -1.67 -12.95 11.87
C GLU A 71 -0.26 -13.46 12.20
N GLN A 72 -0.11 -14.77 12.43
CA GLN A 72 1.19 -15.36 12.73
C GLN A 72 2.15 -15.26 11.54
N ALA A 73 1.68 -15.52 10.31
CA ALA A 73 2.50 -15.39 9.11
C ALA A 73 2.98 -13.96 8.88
N VAL A 74 2.12 -12.97 9.18
CA VAL A 74 2.48 -11.54 9.12
C VAL A 74 3.58 -11.21 10.13
N SER A 75 3.44 -11.68 11.38
CA SER A 75 4.44 -11.46 12.44
C SER A 75 5.78 -12.08 12.10
N ASP A 76 5.78 -13.35 11.69
CA ASP A 76 7.00 -14.10 11.35
C ASP A 76 7.73 -13.48 10.15
N ALA A 77 6.98 -13.12 9.10
CA ALA A 77 7.55 -12.52 7.90
C ALA A 77 8.13 -11.12 8.17
N LEU A 78 7.50 -10.33 9.05
CA LEU A 78 8.02 -9.02 9.41
C LEU A 78 9.28 -9.15 10.28
N ALA A 79 9.32 -10.12 11.19
CA ALA A 79 10.51 -10.43 11.98
C ALA A 79 11.69 -10.84 11.07
N GLU A 80 11.43 -11.59 9.98
CA GLU A 80 12.46 -11.95 8.99
C GLU A 80 12.97 -10.71 8.24
N VAL A 81 12.09 -9.77 7.84
CA VAL A 81 12.49 -8.48 7.20
C VAL A 81 13.45 -7.73 8.13
N ILE A 82 13.07 -7.59 9.42
CA ILE A 82 13.89 -6.91 10.42
C ILE A 82 15.21 -7.65 10.65
N GLY A 83 15.17 -8.97 10.79
CA GLY A 83 16.38 -9.80 10.96
C GLY A 83 17.33 -9.69 9.77
N ARG A 84 16.81 -9.64 8.53
CA ARG A 84 17.60 -9.55 7.30
C ARG A 84 18.23 -8.19 7.08
N PHE A 85 17.51 -7.10 7.36
CA PHE A 85 17.93 -5.73 7.01
C PHE A 85 18.33 -4.89 8.24
N GLY A 86 18.03 -5.36 9.45
CA GLY A 86 18.35 -4.68 10.72
C GLY A 86 17.38 -3.57 11.10
N ARG A 87 16.46 -3.15 10.21
CA ARG A 87 15.52 -2.06 10.44
C ARG A 87 14.30 -2.13 9.52
N LEU A 88 13.29 -1.35 9.83
CA LEU A 88 12.15 -1.04 8.95
C LEU A 88 11.81 0.45 9.10
N ASP A 89 11.80 1.20 8.01
CA ASP A 89 11.54 2.65 7.97
C ASP A 89 10.21 3.00 7.31
N PHE A 90 9.77 2.19 6.36
CA PHE A 90 8.54 2.39 5.63
C PHE A 90 7.77 1.07 5.49
N CYS A 91 6.48 1.11 5.79
CA CYS A 91 5.60 -0.05 5.64
C CYS A 91 4.34 0.34 4.86
N ALA A 92 4.18 -0.20 3.65
CA ALA A 92 2.99 -0.03 2.84
C ALA A 92 2.09 -1.28 2.93
N ALA A 93 0.97 -1.15 3.63
CA ALA A 93 -0.11 -2.14 3.64
C ALA A 93 -0.97 -1.92 2.38
N ASN A 94 -0.59 -2.62 1.29
CA ASN A 94 -1.21 -2.46 -0.02
C ASN A 94 -1.99 -3.71 -0.46
N ALA A 95 -1.69 -4.89 0.05
CA ALA A 95 -2.44 -6.10 -0.27
C ALA A 95 -3.95 -5.88 -0.09
N GLY A 96 -4.74 -6.33 -1.05
CA GLY A 96 -6.18 -6.14 -1.00
C GLY A 96 -6.91 -7.00 -2.02
N VAL A 97 -8.17 -7.27 -1.73
CA VAL A 97 -9.09 -8.00 -2.61
C VAL A 97 -10.37 -7.22 -2.81
N GLY A 98 -10.94 -7.30 -4.01
CA GLY A 98 -12.30 -6.87 -4.27
C GLY A 98 -13.32 -7.94 -3.88
N GLY A 99 -14.57 -7.57 -3.94
CA GLY A 99 -15.69 -8.48 -3.83
C GLY A 99 -16.87 -7.83 -4.54
N GLY A 100 -17.61 -8.58 -5.36
CA GLY A 100 -18.71 -8.00 -6.13
C GLY A 100 -19.89 -8.97 -6.15
N ALA A 101 -20.98 -8.54 -5.51
CA ALA A 101 -22.31 -9.13 -5.65
C ALA A 101 -23.33 -8.07 -5.20
N PRO A 102 -24.57 -8.09 -5.70
CA PRO A 102 -25.65 -7.25 -5.16
C PRO A 102 -25.69 -7.38 -3.63
N PHE A 103 -25.88 -6.29 -2.91
CA PHE A 103 -25.74 -6.26 -1.45
C PHE A 103 -26.58 -7.35 -0.74
N HIS A 104 -27.81 -7.54 -1.18
CA HIS A 104 -28.72 -8.55 -0.60
C HIS A 104 -28.33 -10.01 -0.92
N GLU A 105 -27.37 -10.22 -1.82
CA GLU A 105 -26.81 -11.54 -2.18
C GLU A 105 -25.41 -11.77 -1.60
N GLN A 106 -24.82 -10.75 -0.96
CA GLN A 106 -23.50 -10.90 -0.34
C GLN A 106 -23.56 -11.90 0.82
N THR A 107 -22.63 -12.85 0.82
CA THR A 107 -22.52 -13.83 1.91
C THR A 107 -21.66 -13.30 3.06
N THR A 108 -21.87 -13.82 4.26
CA THR A 108 -21.03 -13.52 5.42
C THR A 108 -19.56 -13.91 5.17
N GLU A 109 -19.32 -15.00 4.47
CA GLU A 109 -17.98 -15.49 4.13
C GLU A 109 -17.29 -14.53 3.18
N GLY A 110 -18.01 -14.05 2.15
CA GLY A 110 -17.52 -13.04 1.20
C GLY A 110 -17.16 -11.72 1.91
N TRP A 111 -18.06 -11.26 2.78
CA TRP A 111 -17.81 -10.08 3.63
C TRP A 111 -16.57 -10.27 4.49
N ARG A 112 -16.48 -11.37 5.26
CA ARG A 112 -15.33 -11.65 6.13
C ARG A 112 -14.03 -11.75 5.37
N ARG A 113 -14.01 -12.43 4.22
CA ARG A 113 -12.82 -12.51 3.36
C ARG A 113 -12.28 -11.12 2.99
N VAL A 114 -13.17 -10.20 2.59
CA VAL A 114 -12.76 -8.83 2.25
C VAL A 114 -12.25 -8.09 3.48
N MET A 115 -12.95 -8.18 4.60
CA MET A 115 -12.55 -7.50 5.85
C MET A 115 -11.21 -8.04 6.37
N THR A 116 -11.00 -9.35 6.36
CA THR A 116 -9.74 -9.94 6.84
C THR A 116 -8.54 -9.50 6.00
N VAL A 117 -8.66 -9.50 4.66
CA VAL A 117 -7.54 -9.07 3.81
C VAL A 117 -7.33 -7.56 3.86
N ASN A 118 -8.41 -6.76 3.79
CA ASN A 118 -8.31 -5.31 3.58
C ASN A 118 -8.23 -4.49 4.87
N LEU A 119 -8.58 -5.07 6.02
CA LEU A 119 -8.60 -4.37 7.30
C LEU A 119 -7.78 -5.11 8.39
N ASP A 120 -8.09 -6.39 8.68
CA ASP A 120 -7.40 -7.11 9.75
C ASP A 120 -5.91 -7.27 9.42
N ALA A 121 -5.57 -7.62 8.18
CA ALA A 121 -4.18 -7.73 7.71
C ALA A 121 -3.43 -6.38 7.80
N VAL A 122 -4.10 -5.25 7.53
CA VAL A 122 -3.51 -3.92 7.70
C VAL A 122 -3.22 -3.67 9.18
N PHE A 123 -4.17 -4.00 10.06
CA PHE A 123 -3.99 -3.87 11.50
C PHE A 123 -2.80 -4.70 12.00
N TRP A 124 -2.71 -5.98 11.65
CA TRP A 124 -1.59 -6.83 12.07
C TRP A 124 -0.24 -6.32 11.54
N THR A 125 -0.19 -5.97 10.25
CA THR A 125 1.03 -5.47 9.62
C THR A 125 1.52 -4.17 10.29
N PHE A 126 0.61 -3.22 10.52
CA PHE A 126 0.99 -1.94 11.13
C PHE A 126 1.30 -2.07 12.62
N ARG A 127 0.65 -2.97 13.34
CA ARG A 127 0.97 -3.22 14.74
C ARG A 127 2.41 -3.71 14.91
N GLU A 128 2.83 -4.69 14.12
CA GLU A 128 4.19 -5.23 14.17
C GLU A 128 5.22 -4.21 13.66
N ALA A 129 4.92 -3.50 12.56
CA ALA A 129 5.79 -2.43 12.06
C ALA A 129 5.96 -1.30 13.10
N ALA A 130 4.87 -0.86 13.73
CA ALA A 130 4.89 0.20 14.73
C ALA A 130 5.66 -0.23 15.99
N ARG A 131 5.53 -1.47 16.48
CA ARG A 131 6.34 -1.99 17.59
C ARG A 131 7.82 -1.80 17.32
N HIS A 132 8.30 -2.28 16.18
CA HIS A 132 9.70 -2.12 15.80
C HIS A 132 10.13 -0.65 15.69
N MET A 133 9.31 0.22 15.09
CA MET A 133 9.63 1.65 14.97
C MET A 133 9.65 2.35 16.33
N ILE A 134 8.78 1.97 17.28
CA ILE A 134 8.74 2.47 18.65
C ILE A 134 9.99 2.02 19.43
N ASP A 135 10.37 0.74 19.30
CA ASP A 135 11.58 0.20 19.95
C ASP A 135 12.84 0.92 19.46
N ARG A 136 12.93 1.20 18.14
CA ARG A 136 14.00 2.02 17.56
C ARG A 136 14.00 3.44 18.13
N ALA A 137 12.84 4.08 18.24
CA ALA A 137 12.74 5.41 18.83
C ALA A 137 13.22 5.43 20.29
N GLY A 138 12.88 4.40 21.08
CA GLY A 138 13.39 4.20 22.45
C GLY A 138 14.90 3.99 22.52
N ALA A 139 15.51 3.46 21.47
CA ALA A 139 16.97 3.28 21.32
C ALA A 139 17.67 4.53 20.73
N GLY A 140 16.97 5.64 20.52
CA GLY A 140 17.55 6.89 20.02
C GLY A 140 17.55 7.04 18.49
N ASP A 141 16.86 6.16 17.74
CA ASP A 141 16.67 6.23 16.28
C ASP A 141 15.16 6.39 15.94
N PRO A 142 14.55 7.57 16.22
CA PRO A 142 13.14 7.80 15.99
C PRO A 142 12.80 7.91 14.51
N GLY A 143 11.52 7.66 14.21
CA GLY A 143 10.97 7.85 12.87
C GLY A 143 10.51 6.56 12.22
N GLY A 144 9.65 6.74 11.23
CA GLY A 144 9.04 5.70 10.43
C GLY A 144 7.85 6.24 9.63
N SER A 145 7.37 5.48 8.67
CA SER A 145 6.20 5.88 7.88
C SER A 145 5.34 4.68 7.55
N LEU A 146 4.06 4.79 7.87
CA LEU A 146 3.02 3.80 7.57
C LEU A 146 2.16 4.33 6.43
N LEU A 147 1.95 3.53 5.39
CA LEU A 147 1.11 3.86 4.24
C LEU A 147 0.06 2.78 4.04
N VAL A 148 -1.22 3.14 3.94
CA VAL A 148 -2.26 2.20 3.50
C VAL A 148 -2.77 2.57 2.11
N THR A 149 -2.97 1.56 1.27
CA THR A 149 -3.71 1.70 0.02
C THR A 149 -5.21 1.54 0.31
N SER A 150 -5.91 2.68 0.37
CA SER A 150 -7.36 2.75 0.40
C SER A 150 -7.94 2.71 -1.02
N SER A 151 -8.95 3.50 -1.31
CA SER A 151 -9.59 3.61 -2.63
C SER A 151 -10.47 4.86 -2.68
N THR A 152 -10.72 5.39 -3.85
CA THR A 152 -11.80 6.37 -4.06
C THR A 152 -13.18 5.83 -3.67
N SER A 153 -13.37 4.51 -3.60
CA SER A 153 -14.58 3.88 -3.03
C SER A 153 -14.81 4.19 -1.55
N ALA A 154 -13.83 4.77 -0.86
CA ALA A 154 -13.98 5.26 0.52
C ALA A 154 -14.68 6.63 0.59
N ILE A 155 -14.80 7.34 -0.52
CA ILE A 155 -15.36 8.70 -0.59
C ILE A 155 -16.54 8.82 -1.55
N HIS A 156 -16.81 7.81 -2.37
CA HIS A 156 -18.00 7.75 -3.22
C HIS A 156 -18.62 6.36 -3.21
N GLY A 157 -19.89 6.26 -3.63
CA GLY A 157 -20.61 4.98 -3.70
C GLY A 157 -20.00 4.02 -4.72
N ALA A 158 -19.92 2.75 -4.35
CA ALA A 158 -19.45 1.65 -5.20
C ALA A 158 -20.49 0.51 -5.15
N PRO A 159 -21.50 0.51 -6.05
CA PRO A 159 -22.57 -0.49 -6.04
C PRO A 159 -21.99 -1.91 -6.20
N ALA A 160 -22.60 -2.86 -5.52
CA ALA A 160 -22.20 -4.27 -5.48
C ALA A 160 -20.77 -4.51 -4.93
N ASN A 161 -20.20 -3.53 -4.21
CA ASN A 161 -18.84 -3.61 -3.66
C ASN A 161 -18.76 -3.01 -2.25
N GLU A 162 -19.85 -3.12 -1.49
CA GLU A 162 -20.02 -2.46 -0.19
C GLU A 162 -19.02 -2.95 0.85
N ALA A 163 -18.71 -4.26 0.88
CA ALA A 163 -17.70 -4.81 1.77
C ALA A 163 -16.31 -4.19 1.52
N TYR A 164 -15.96 -4.02 0.24
CA TYR A 164 -14.72 -3.35 -0.16
C TYR A 164 -14.72 -1.88 0.27
N ALA A 165 -15.78 -1.13 -0.06
CA ALA A 165 -15.90 0.28 0.31
C ALA A 165 -15.85 0.46 1.84
N ALA A 166 -16.54 -0.38 2.60
CA ALA A 166 -16.50 -0.37 4.06
C ALA A 166 -15.08 -0.60 4.60
N SER A 167 -14.36 -1.62 4.08
CA SER A 167 -12.98 -1.91 4.48
C SER A 167 -12.03 -0.75 4.15
N LYS A 168 -12.16 -0.15 2.94
CA LYS A 168 -11.31 0.97 2.51
C LYS A 168 -11.62 2.28 3.23
N THR A 169 -12.86 2.47 3.71
CA THR A 169 -13.22 3.58 4.61
C THR A 169 -12.67 3.36 6.02
N ALA A 170 -12.76 2.15 6.56
CA ALA A 170 -12.30 1.82 7.91
C ALA A 170 -10.79 2.11 8.10
N VAL A 171 -9.94 1.79 7.12
CA VAL A 171 -8.50 2.05 7.21
C VAL A 171 -8.17 3.55 7.27
N LEU A 172 -9.03 4.44 6.78
CA LEU A 172 -8.83 5.89 6.94
C LEU A 172 -8.98 6.35 8.40
N GLY A 173 -9.91 5.71 9.14
CA GLY A 173 -10.05 5.91 10.58
C GLY A 173 -8.80 5.43 11.33
N LEU A 174 -8.31 4.23 10.98
CA LEU A 174 -7.09 3.66 11.54
C LEU A 174 -5.89 4.60 11.35
N ILE A 175 -5.66 5.08 10.13
CA ILE A 175 -4.54 5.99 9.79
C ILE A 175 -4.57 7.26 10.63
N ARG A 176 -5.73 7.90 10.81
CA ARG A 176 -5.84 9.11 11.63
C ARG A 176 -5.51 8.85 13.10
N GLY A 177 -5.95 7.72 13.64
CA GLY A 177 -5.59 7.30 15.00
C GLY A 177 -4.08 7.10 15.17
N LEU A 178 -3.46 6.33 14.26
CA LEU A 178 -2.02 6.06 14.29
C LEU A 178 -1.17 7.33 14.11
N ALA A 179 -1.60 8.24 13.23
CA ALA A 179 -0.92 9.52 13.00
C ALA A 179 -0.83 10.36 14.28
N VAL A 180 -1.90 10.41 15.07
CA VAL A 180 -1.94 11.16 16.34
C VAL A 180 -1.16 10.43 17.43
N GLU A 181 -1.37 9.13 17.59
CA GLU A 181 -0.78 8.33 18.66
C GLU A 181 0.74 8.23 18.54
N TYR A 182 1.25 8.03 17.32
CA TYR A 182 2.66 7.71 17.10
C TYR A 182 3.53 8.91 16.68
N ALA A 183 2.96 10.09 16.52
CA ALA A 183 3.72 11.32 16.21
C ALA A 183 4.86 11.58 17.19
N ARG A 184 4.66 11.27 18.47
CA ARG A 184 5.68 11.41 19.54
C ARG A 184 6.94 10.56 19.33
N TYR A 185 6.86 9.53 18.50
CA TYR A 185 7.98 8.67 18.11
C TYR A 185 8.57 9.05 16.74
N GLY A 186 8.07 10.14 16.13
CA GLY A 186 8.42 10.54 14.77
C GLY A 186 7.81 9.66 13.67
N ILE A 187 6.86 8.78 14.02
CA ILE A 187 6.18 7.89 13.06
C ILE A 187 5.02 8.64 12.42
N ARG A 188 4.95 8.60 11.10
CA ARG A 188 3.88 9.17 10.30
C ARG A 188 2.97 8.08 9.76
N ALA A 189 1.69 8.37 9.56
CA ALA A 189 0.74 7.44 8.97
C ALA A 189 -0.15 8.17 7.97
N ASN A 190 -0.23 7.68 6.72
CA ASN A 190 -0.99 8.28 5.63
C ASN A 190 -1.71 7.22 4.80
N ALA A 191 -2.67 7.65 4.00
CA ALA A 191 -3.39 6.81 3.05
C ALA A 191 -3.28 7.36 1.62
N ILE A 192 -3.25 6.46 0.63
CA ILE A 192 -3.51 6.81 -0.76
C ILE A 192 -4.88 6.26 -1.17
N LEU A 193 -5.59 7.01 -2.00
CA LEU A 193 -6.89 6.65 -2.54
C LEU A 193 -6.79 6.56 -4.07
N PRO A 194 -6.40 5.39 -4.61
CA PRO A 194 -6.36 5.18 -6.05
C PRO A 194 -7.74 5.26 -6.69
N GLY A 195 -7.79 5.83 -7.90
CA GLY A 195 -8.93 5.71 -8.80
C GLY A 195 -8.90 4.43 -9.64
N TRP A 196 -9.15 4.55 -10.93
CA TRP A 196 -9.16 3.43 -11.88
C TRP A 196 -7.74 3.13 -12.40
N ILE A 197 -7.13 2.08 -11.86
CA ILE A 197 -5.72 1.73 -12.12
C ILE A 197 -5.66 0.34 -12.77
N THR A 198 -4.78 0.18 -13.75
CA THR A 198 -4.51 -1.11 -14.40
C THR A 198 -3.87 -2.08 -13.41
N SER A 199 -4.54 -3.21 -13.16
CA SER A 199 -4.10 -4.26 -12.25
C SER A 199 -4.85 -5.56 -12.56
N ASP A 200 -4.46 -6.67 -11.95
CA ASP A 200 -5.24 -7.92 -12.07
C ASP A 200 -6.69 -7.76 -11.56
N MET A 201 -6.89 -6.97 -10.52
CA MET A 201 -8.22 -6.70 -9.96
C MET A 201 -9.14 -6.01 -10.97
N THR A 202 -8.59 -5.15 -11.82
CA THR A 202 -9.35 -4.37 -12.80
C THR A 202 -9.27 -4.95 -14.21
N ALA A 203 -8.46 -5.98 -14.46
CA ALA A 203 -8.28 -6.59 -15.77
C ALA A 203 -9.60 -6.98 -16.47
N PRO A 204 -10.61 -7.56 -15.77
CA PRO A 204 -11.89 -7.87 -16.41
C PRO A 204 -12.64 -6.64 -16.92
N LEU A 205 -12.41 -5.45 -16.33
CA LEU A 205 -13.08 -4.21 -16.71
C LEU A 205 -12.36 -3.48 -17.84
N GLN A 206 -11.05 -3.69 -18.00
CA GLN A 206 -10.24 -3.04 -19.03
C GLN A 206 -10.62 -3.48 -20.44
N GLY A 207 -11.06 -4.74 -20.61
CA GLY A 207 -11.56 -5.27 -21.88
C GLY A 207 -13.03 -4.96 -22.18
N TRP A 208 -13.72 -4.22 -21.30
CA TRP A 208 -15.14 -3.93 -21.48
C TRP A 208 -15.37 -2.52 -22.03
N ASP A 209 -15.64 -2.39 -23.33
CA ASP A 209 -15.74 -1.12 -24.04
C ASP A 209 -16.73 -0.14 -23.40
N LYS A 210 -17.95 -0.60 -23.05
CA LYS A 210 -18.95 0.26 -22.38
C LYS A 210 -18.49 0.80 -21.04
N PHE A 211 -17.68 0.02 -20.31
CA PHE A 211 -17.09 0.47 -19.06
C PHE A 211 -16.03 1.54 -19.33
N ASN A 212 -15.16 1.30 -20.30
CA ASN A 212 -14.13 2.26 -20.70
C ASN A 212 -14.74 3.59 -21.15
N GLU A 213 -15.75 3.57 -22.02
CA GLU A 213 -16.45 4.79 -22.44
C GLU A 213 -17.02 5.57 -21.23
N LYS A 214 -17.70 4.88 -20.31
CA LYS A 214 -18.37 5.54 -19.17
C LYS A 214 -17.39 6.01 -18.11
N VAL A 215 -16.38 5.19 -17.77
CA VAL A 215 -15.48 5.45 -16.67
C VAL A 215 -14.30 6.30 -17.10
N ILE A 216 -13.61 5.91 -18.17
CA ILE A 216 -12.45 6.68 -18.65
C ILE A 216 -12.91 8.01 -19.26
N GLY A 217 -14.10 8.06 -19.83
CA GLY A 217 -14.72 9.32 -20.25
C GLY A 217 -14.91 10.33 -19.12
N ARG A 218 -15.05 9.88 -17.86
CA ARG A 218 -15.15 10.73 -16.66
C ARG A 218 -13.80 11.05 -16.01
N VAL A 219 -12.73 10.34 -16.35
CA VAL A 219 -11.39 10.69 -15.85
C VAL A 219 -10.87 11.90 -16.64
N PRO A 220 -10.66 13.06 -16.05
CA PRO A 220 -10.14 14.24 -16.75
C PRO A 220 -8.83 13.98 -17.50
N MET A 221 -7.93 13.16 -16.95
CA MET A 221 -6.68 12.77 -17.61
C MET A 221 -6.86 11.75 -18.75
N ARG A 222 -8.10 11.30 -19.03
CA ARG A 222 -8.48 10.46 -20.18
C ARG A 222 -7.70 9.16 -20.35
N ARG A 223 -7.22 8.58 -19.26
CA ARG A 223 -6.54 7.29 -19.25
C ARG A 223 -6.81 6.51 -17.96
N TRP A 224 -6.59 5.22 -18.01
CA TRP A 224 -6.34 4.44 -16.81
C TRP A 224 -5.05 4.94 -16.14
N GLY A 225 -5.02 4.96 -14.82
CA GLY A 225 -3.75 5.05 -14.11
C GLY A 225 -2.98 3.73 -14.25
N ASP A 226 -1.69 3.78 -14.03
CA ASP A 226 -0.83 2.60 -14.00
C ASP A 226 0.03 2.58 -12.73
N ARG A 227 0.81 1.51 -12.56
CA ARG A 227 1.63 1.33 -11.37
C ARG A 227 2.67 2.43 -11.17
N GLN A 228 3.17 3.04 -12.25
CA GLN A 228 4.19 4.10 -12.18
C GLN A 228 3.64 5.40 -11.59
N ASP A 229 2.33 5.64 -11.70
CA ASP A 229 1.67 6.79 -11.08
C ASP A 229 1.79 6.78 -9.54
N PHE A 230 2.19 5.66 -8.93
CA PHE A 230 2.33 5.48 -7.47
C PHE A 230 3.79 5.44 -6.98
N SER A 231 4.77 5.40 -7.87
CA SER A 231 6.19 5.37 -7.50
C SER A 231 6.60 6.63 -6.75
N GLY A 232 6.27 7.81 -7.29
CA GLY A 232 6.67 9.10 -6.72
C GLY A 232 6.05 9.36 -5.34
N ILE A 233 4.77 9.03 -5.14
CA ILE A 233 4.12 9.23 -3.85
C ILE A 233 4.69 8.30 -2.76
N ALA A 234 5.06 7.06 -3.12
CA ALA A 234 5.69 6.13 -2.19
C ALA A 234 7.06 6.66 -1.74
N VAL A 235 7.88 7.16 -2.66
CA VAL A 235 9.18 7.79 -2.34
C VAL A 235 8.98 9.04 -1.47
N TYR A 236 8.02 9.91 -1.81
CA TYR A 236 7.69 11.09 -1.00
C TYR A 236 7.35 10.69 0.43
N LEU A 237 6.43 9.75 0.63
CA LEU A 237 5.96 9.34 1.95
C LEU A 237 7.01 8.55 2.75
N ALA A 238 7.93 7.84 2.08
CA ALA A 238 9.04 7.14 2.72
C ALA A 238 10.17 8.08 3.15
N SER A 239 10.27 9.24 2.53
CA SER A 239 11.42 10.16 2.64
C SER A 239 11.20 11.28 3.64
N ASP A 240 12.28 12.03 3.93
CA ASP A 240 12.26 13.22 4.77
C ASP A 240 11.54 14.41 4.12
N ALA A 241 11.25 14.36 2.80
CA ALA A 241 10.42 15.35 2.12
C ALA A 241 9.02 15.47 2.70
N SER A 242 8.52 14.40 3.33
CA SER A 242 7.19 14.35 3.97
C SER A 242 7.23 14.40 5.50
N ARG A 243 8.34 14.83 6.12
CA ARG A 243 8.55 14.81 7.57
C ARG A 243 7.49 15.55 8.41
N PHE A 244 6.71 16.44 7.80
CA PHE A 244 5.61 17.17 8.45
C PHE A 244 4.23 16.79 7.89
N HIS A 245 4.13 15.66 7.17
CA HIS A 245 2.93 15.18 6.51
C HIS A 245 2.45 13.87 7.13
N THR A 246 1.38 13.90 7.93
CA THR A 246 0.79 12.73 8.59
C THR A 246 -0.72 12.89 8.75
N GLY A 247 -1.46 11.78 8.75
CA GLY A 247 -2.92 11.72 8.93
C GLY A 247 -3.73 12.02 7.67
N ASP A 248 -3.09 12.17 6.52
CA ASP A 248 -3.74 12.56 5.28
C ASP A 248 -4.22 11.37 4.44
N SER A 249 -5.15 11.67 3.53
CA SER A 249 -5.76 10.74 2.58
C SER A 249 -5.65 11.32 1.16
N MET A 250 -4.58 10.96 0.45
CA MET A 250 -4.23 11.55 -0.85
C MET A 250 -4.92 10.80 -1.99
N VAL A 251 -5.76 11.52 -2.75
CA VAL A 251 -6.45 10.99 -3.93
C VAL A 251 -5.51 10.99 -5.13
N ILE A 252 -5.41 9.82 -5.82
CA ILE A 252 -4.60 9.64 -7.03
C ILE A 252 -5.48 8.93 -8.07
N ASP A 253 -6.28 9.71 -8.81
CA ASP A 253 -7.37 9.19 -9.62
C ASP A 253 -7.53 9.87 -11.01
N GLY A 254 -6.57 10.70 -11.40
CA GLY A 254 -6.63 11.46 -12.65
C GLY A 254 -7.77 12.49 -12.68
N GLY A 255 -8.29 12.89 -11.51
CA GLY A 255 -9.37 13.85 -11.35
C GLY A 255 -10.78 13.24 -11.34
N TYR A 256 -10.91 11.92 -11.32
CA TYR A 256 -12.20 11.21 -11.41
C TYR A 256 -13.20 11.63 -10.33
N THR A 257 -12.76 11.86 -9.09
CA THR A 257 -13.65 12.17 -7.96
C THR A 257 -14.12 13.62 -7.91
N ILE A 258 -13.50 14.52 -8.67
CA ILE A 258 -13.82 15.96 -8.68
C ILE A 258 -14.52 16.42 -9.97
N TYR A 259 -14.86 15.46 -10.86
CA TYR A 259 -15.51 15.74 -12.16
C TYR A 259 -16.83 14.99 -12.33
#